data_43c6d19a2e421430497f45cf7d0d9114
#
_entry.id   43c6d19a2e421430497f45cf7d0d9114
#
_cell.length_a   1.000
_cell.length_b   1.000
_cell.length_c   1.000
_cell.angle_alpha   90.00
_cell.angle_beta   90.00
_cell.angle_gamma   90.00
#
_symmetry.space_group_name_H-M   'P 1'
#
loop_
_entity.id
_entity.type
_entity.pdbx_description
1 polymer ?
#
loop_
_entity_poly.entity_id
_entity_poly.type
_entity_poly.pdbx_seq_one_letter_code
_entity_poly.pdbx_strand_id
1 'polypeptide(L)'
;MLHFDTDYMEGAHPEVMRRLMETNLEQTSGYGSDDYTHHARELIRQACGQPEAGVYFLVGGTQTNATVIDGLLARHEGVLGAETAHINVHEAGAIEASGHKVLTLPQHEGKLCAEEVEAYIADFYRDETYEHMVAPGMVYISHPTEYGTLYSLSELEALSRVCRKANIPLYMDGARLGYGLAAPGTDVTLQDIARLCDVFYIGGTKVGALFGEAVVAPHTERLPHFFPLIKQHGALLAKGRLLGIQFETLFTDGLYLEMGKHAVRLAQKLKQGFVQKGYKLHMDSPTNQQFVCLPNADIDRLSAHATFELWGPRGEEETVVRFVTSWATREADVDALIDLL
;
A
#
# COMPACT_ATOMS: atom_id res chain seq x y z
N MET A 1 0.42 22.91 16.75
CA MET A 1 -0.29 22.37 15.57
C MET A 1 -0.30 20.86 15.69
N LEU A 2 -1.46 20.23 15.64
CA LEU A 2 -1.61 18.79 15.57
C LEU A 2 -1.53 18.35 14.10
N HIS A 3 -0.94 17.18 13.81
CA HIS A 3 -0.73 16.73 12.43
C HIS A 3 -1.41 15.38 12.19
N PHE A 4 -2.45 15.38 11.31
CA PHE A 4 -3.23 14.20 10.94
C PHE A 4 -3.48 14.11 9.41
N ASP A 5 -2.69 14.79 8.62
CA ASP A 5 -2.84 14.87 7.16
C ASP A 5 -2.25 13.65 6.45
N THR A 6 -1.09 13.14 6.88
CA THR A 6 -0.46 11.97 6.25
C THR A 6 0.22 11.04 7.27
N ASP A 7 0.61 9.84 6.81
CA ASP A 7 1.32 8.83 7.61
C ASP A 7 2.81 8.70 7.25
N TYR A 8 3.41 9.77 6.68
CA TYR A 8 4.82 9.80 6.27
C TYR A 8 5.48 11.15 6.54
N MET A 9 5.13 11.82 7.64
CA MET A 9 5.70 13.11 8.02
C MET A 9 6.98 12.99 8.83
N GLU A 10 7.09 11.95 9.64
CA GLU A 10 8.29 11.70 10.45
C GLU A 10 9.34 10.94 9.62
N GLY A 11 10.56 10.86 10.19
CA GLY A 11 11.64 10.02 9.67
C GLY A 11 11.37 8.53 9.92
N ALA A 12 12.39 7.77 10.30
CA ALA A 12 12.22 6.36 10.61
C ALA A 12 11.98 6.14 12.11
N HIS A 13 11.42 4.95 12.42
CA HIS A 13 11.35 4.47 13.80
C HIS A 13 12.75 4.52 14.47
N PRO A 14 12.86 4.87 15.76
CA PRO A 14 14.15 5.02 16.45
C PRO A 14 15.07 3.80 16.31
N GLU A 15 14.53 2.57 16.35
CA GLU A 15 15.31 1.35 16.15
C GLU A 15 15.92 1.26 14.77
N VAL A 16 15.21 1.67 13.73
CA VAL A 16 15.75 1.74 12.37
C VAL A 16 16.90 2.73 12.30
N MET A 17 16.73 3.93 12.88
CA MET A 17 17.82 4.94 12.94
C MET A 17 19.01 4.44 13.73
N ARG A 18 18.80 3.78 14.88
CA ARG A 18 19.86 3.20 15.69
C ARG A 18 20.69 2.20 14.87
N ARG A 19 20.04 1.26 14.18
CA ARG A 19 20.72 0.26 13.36
C ARG A 19 21.48 0.88 12.19
N LEU A 20 20.91 1.88 11.52
CA LEU A 20 21.61 2.61 10.45
C LEU A 20 22.87 3.31 10.96
N MET A 21 22.82 3.91 12.15
CA MET A 21 23.98 4.59 12.76
C MET A 21 25.06 3.60 13.22
N GLU A 22 24.68 2.52 13.88
CA GLU A 22 25.61 1.49 14.37
C GLU A 22 26.42 0.85 13.23
N THR A 23 25.78 0.63 12.10
CA THR A 23 26.40 -0.03 10.94
C THR A 23 27.03 0.92 9.94
N ASN A 24 26.97 2.24 10.16
CA ASN A 24 27.30 3.26 9.16
C ASN A 24 28.72 3.17 8.58
N LEU A 25 29.70 2.75 9.37
CA LEU A 25 31.11 2.65 8.94
C LEU A 25 31.51 1.24 8.50
N GLU A 26 30.59 0.29 8.50
CA GLU A 26 30.87 -1.06 8.02
C GLU A 26 31.02 -1.08 6.50
N GLN A 27 31.99 -1.85 6.02
CA GLN A 27 32.20 -2.09 4.59
C GLN A 27 31.42 -3.33 4.16
N THR A 28 30.47 -3.15 3.27
CA THR A 28 29.59 -4.22 2.77
C THR A 28 29.57 -4.23 1.24
N SER A 29 29.15 -5.36 0.66
CA SER A 29 28.84 -5.46 -0.76
C SER A 29 27.73 -4.48 -1.15
N GLY A 30 27.73 -4.01 -2.40
CA GLY A 30 26.73 -3.08 -2.93
C GLY A 30 25.51 -3.76 -3.53
N TYR A 31 24.56 -2.93 -3.93
CA TYR A 31 23.39 -3.32 -4.73
C TYR A 31 22.51 -4.42 -4.12
N GLY A 32 22.44 -4.48 -2.77
CA GLY A 32 21.64 -5.47 -2.06
C GLY A 32 22.22 -6.88 -2.02
N SER A 33 23.54 -7.00 -2.19
CA SER A 33 24.28 -8.26 -2.05
C SER A 33 25.02 -8.35 -0.70
N ASP A 34 24.61 -7.58 0.28
CA ASP A 34 25.13 -7.54 1.64
C ASP A 34 24.33 -8.45 2.58
N ASP A 35 24.91 -8.80 3.71
CA ASP A 35 24.34 -9.74 4.67
C ASP A 35 23.04 -9.18 5.31
N TYR A 36 22.92 -7.88 5.53
CA TYR A 36 21.70 -7.25 6.05
C TYR A 36 20.53 -7.44 5.10
N THR A 37 20.77 -7.21 3.80
CA THR A 37 19.75 -7.41 2.77
C THR A 37 19.39 -8.89 2.63
N HIS A 38 20.35 -9.81 2.74
CA HIS A 38 20.07 -11.25 2.74
C HIS A 38 19.21 -11.65 3.94
N HIS A 39 19.59 -11.21 5.15
CA HIS A 39 18.82 -11.51 6.37
C HIS A 39 17.40 -10.91 6.33
N ALA A 40 17.25 -9.67 5.87
CA ALA A 40 15.92 -9.07 5.67
C ALA A 40 15.03 -9.90 4.73
N ARG A 41 15.59 -10.42 3.63
CA ARG A 41 14.87 -11.31 2.72
C ARG A 41 14.40 -12.59 3.42
N GLU A 42 15.27 -13.21 4.23
CA GLU A 42 14.92 -14.43 4.97
C GLU A 42 13.79 -14.18 5.98
N LEU A 43 13.85 -13.08 6.72
CA LEU A 43 12.78 -12.70 7.66
C LEU A 43 11.44 -12.49 6.94
N ILE A 44 11.43 -11.82 5.79
CA ILE A 44 10.22 -11.62 5.00
C ILE A 44 9.69 -12.94 4.43
N ARG A 45 10.57 -13.81 3.90
CA ARG A 45 10.18 -15.16 3.43
C ARG A 45 9.53 -15.98 4.54
N GLN A 46 10.11 -15.96 5.74
CA GLN A 46 9.55 -16.64 6.91
C GLN A 46 8.17 -16.07 7.28
N ALA A 47 8.03 -14.73 7.33
CA ALA A 47 6.78 -14.07 7.64
C ALA A 47 5.68 -14.40 6.62
N CYS A 48 6.04 -14.53 5.34
CA CYS A 48 5.14 -14.91 4.24
C CYS A 48 4.87 -16.42 4.15
N GLY A 49 5.64 -17.26 4.85
CA GLY A 49 5.59 -18.72 4.68
C GLY A 49 6.00 -19.20 3.29
N GLN A 50 6.88 -18.45 2.60
CA GLN A 50 7.30 -18.68 1.21
C GLN A 50 8.83 -18.69 1.11
N PRO A 51 9.48 -19.81 1.41
CA PRO A 51 10.95 -19.90 1.49
C PRO A 51 11.68 -19.60 0.17
N GLU A 52 11.01 -19.82 -0.97
CA GLU A 52 11.59 -19.62 -2.30
C GLU A 52 11.18 -18.28 -2.94
N ALA A 53 10.39 -17.45 -2.27
CA ALA A 53 9.94 -16.18 -2.82
C ALA A 53 11.10 -15.25 -3.19
N GLY A 54 10.99 -14.60 -4.34
CA GLY A 54 11.82 -13.46 -4.67
C GLY A 54 11.46 -12.27 -3.78
N VAL A 55 12.45 -11.67 -3.12
CA VAL A 55 12.24 -10.46 -2.31
C VAL A 55 13.21 -9.39 -2.79
N TYR A 56 12.66 -8.23 -3.17
CA TYR A 56 13.40 -7.11 -3.75
C TYR A 56 13.03 -5.82 -3.04
N PHE A 57 14.01 -4.95 -2.80
CA PHE A 57 13.79 -3.67 -2.13
C PHE A 57 13.89 -2.52 -3.13
N LEU A 58 12.85 -1.69 -3.17
CA LEU A 58 12.73 -0.48 -3.99
C LEU A 58 12.58 0.75 -3.08
N VAL A 59 12.57 1.95 -3.64
CA VAL A 59 12.74 3.19 -2.86
C VAL A 59 11.42 3.81 -2.43
N GLY A 60 10.35 3.63 -3.19
CA GLY A 60 9.03 4.22 -2.88
C GLY A 60 7.89 3.61 -3.70
N GLY A 61 6.64 3.82 -3.26
CA GLY A 61 5.45 3.14 -3.81
C GLY A 61 5.23 3.35 -5.29
N THR A 62 5.21 4.59 -5.78
CA THR A 62 5.02 4.90 -7.21
C THR A 62 6.09 4.24 -8.08
N GLN A 63 7.37 4.30 -7.67
CA GLN A 63 8.45 3.63 -8.39
C GLN A 63 8.26 2.11 -8.37
N THR A 64 7.81 1.55 -7.25
CA THR A 64 7.53 0.12 -7.10
C THR A 64 6.40 -0.30 -8.05
N ASN A 65 5.28 0.44 -8.06
CA ASN A 65 4.16 0.16 -8.95
C ASN A 65 4.60 0.19 -10.43
N ALA A 66 5.28 1.25 -10.85
CA ALA A 66 5.78 1.38 -12.23
C ALA A 66 6.73 0.22 -12.61
N THR A 67 7.66 -0.15 -11.72
CA THR A 67 8.65 -1.20 -12.00
C THR A 67 8.00 -2.59 -12.04
N VAL A 68 7.07 -2.89 -11.14
CA VAL A 68 6.39 -4.19 -11.09
C VAL A 68 5.44 -4.35 -12.27
N ILE A 69 4.66 -3.32 -12.59
CA ILE A 69 3.71 -3.34 -13.71
C ILE A 69 4.44 -3.48 -15.05
N ASP A 70 5.52 -2.72 -15.27
CA ASP A 70 6.37 -2.86 -16.47
C ASP A 70 7.03 -4.26 -16.56
N GLY A 71 7.34 -4.87 -15.41
CA GLY A 71 7.91 -6.22 -15.35
C GLY A 71 6.91 -7.35 -15.61
N LEU A 72 5.64 -7.12 -15.35
CA LEU A 72 4.57 -8.13 -15.46
C LEU A 72 3.84 -8.08 -16.82
N LEU A 73 3.79 -6.92 -17.46
CA LEU A 73 3.00 -6.70 -18.67
C LEU A 73 3.84 -6.78 -19.95
N ALA A 74 3.25 -7.34 -20.98
CA ALA A 74 3.73 -7.15 -22.33
C ALA A 74 3.30 -5.76 -22.86
N ARG A 75 4.00 -5.23 -23.85
CA ARG A 75 3.81 -3.85 -24.37
C ARG A 75 2.40 -3.50 -24.86
N HIS A 76 1.60 -4.50 -25.25
CA HIS A 76 0.22 -4.33 -25.72
C HIS A 76 -0.81 -4.52 -24.61
N GLU A 77 -0.36 -4.77 -23.38
CA GLU A 77 -1.21 -5.05 -22.24
C GLU A 77 -1.34 -3.84 -21.33
N GLY A 78 -2.46 -3.80 -20.61
CA GLY A 78 -2.77 -2.82 -19.59
C GLY A 78 -3.12 -3.48 -18.25
N VAL A 79 -3.12 -2.68 -17.20
CA VAL A 79 -3.44 -3.09 -15.84
C VAL A 79 -4.88 -2.74 -15.49
N LEU A 80 -5.68 -3.75 -15.08
CA LEU A 80 -7.01 -3.54 -14.52
C LEU A 80 -6.89 -3.03 -13.07
N GLY A 81 -7.59 -1.95 -12.76
CA GLY A 81 -7.64 -1.36 -11.42
C GLY A 81 -8.98 -0.69 -11.15
N ALA A 82 -9.31 -0.45 -9.89
CA ALA A 82 -10.46 0.36 -9.53
C ALA A 82 -10.31 1.80 -10.04
N GLU A 83 -11.42 2.48 -10.34
CA GLU A 83 -11.38 3.91 -10.72
C GLU A 83 -10.63 4.78 -9.71
N THR A 84 -10.66 4.39 -8.42
CA THR A 84 -9.98 5.05 -7.31
C THR A 84 -8.59 4.51 -7.02
N ALA A 85 -8.11 3.53 -7.80
CA ALA A 85 -6.78 2.94 -7.60
C ALA A 85 -5.68 4.01 -7.63
N HIS A 86 -4.71 3.89 -6.72
CA HIS A 86 -3.61 4.85 -6.58
C HIS A 86 -2.88 5.10 -7.90
N ILE A 87 -2.63 4.04 -8.67
CA ILE A 87 -2.01 4.10 -10.01
C ILE A 87 -2.81 4.91 -11.03
N ASN A 88 -4.13 5.02 -10.85
CA ASN A 88 -4.99 5.79 -11.75
C ASN A 88 -5.05 7.27 -11.37
N VAL A 89 -5.08 7.60 -10.06
CA VAL A 89 -5.45 8.95 -9.61
C VAL A 89 -4.32 9.73 -8.91
N HIS A 90 -3.28 9.06 -8.36
CA HIS A 90 -2.29 9.70 -7.50
C HIS A 90 -0.82 9.46 -7.89
N GLU A 91 -0.54 8.95 -9.11
CA GLU A 91 0.83 8.67 -9.56
C GLU A 91 1.25 9.47 -10.79
N ALA A 92 0.51 10.53 -11.13
CA ALA A 92 0.85 11.47 -12.21
C ALA A 92 1.11 10.79 -13.56
N GLY A 93 0.41 9.69 -13.86
CA GLY A 93 0.58 8.94 -15.11
C GLY A 93 1.89 8.11 -15.16
N ALA A 94 2.41 7.66 -14.02
CA ALA A 94 3.65 6.87 -13.98
C ALA A 94 3.53 5.54 -14.73
N ILE A 95 2.35 4.93 -14.74
CA ILE A 95 2.09 3.69 -15.47
C ILE A 95 2.06 3.95 -16.98
N GLU A 96 1.40 5.00 -17.42
CA GLU A 96 1.38 5.42 -18.82
C GLU A 96 2.77 5.83 -19.31
N ALA A 97 3.57 6.45 -18.43
CA ALA A 97 4.96 6.80 -18.73
C ALA A 97 5.86 5.57 -18.90
N SER A 98 5.54 4.44 -18.28
CA SER A 98 6.23 3.16 -18.51
C SER A 98 5.72 2.42 -19.76
N GLY A 99 4.69 2.96 -20.44
CA GLY A 99 4.18 2.44 -21.69
C GLY A 99 2.93 1.57 -21.58
N HIS A 100 2.31 1.51 -20.41
CA HIS A 100 1.12 0.70 -20.15
C HIS A 100 -0.09 1.58 -19.87
N LYS A 101 -1.27 1.06 -20.14
CA LYS A 101 -2.54 1.75 -19.87
C LYS A 101 -3.17 1.23 -18.59
N VAL A 102 -3.68 2.14 -17.75
CA VAL A 102 -4.59 1.76 -16.68
C VAL A 102 -5.99 1.57 -17.27
N LEU A 103 -6.56 0.39 -17.07
CA LEU A 103 -7.90 -0.01 -17.49
C LEU A 103 -8.79 0.00 -16.25
N THR A 104 -9.64 1.02 -16.13
CA THR A 104 -10.43 1.23 -14.91
C THR A 104 -11.73 0.43 -14.92
N LEU A 105 -12.08 -0.11 -13.76
CA LEU A 105 -13.36 -0.74 -13.47
C LEU A 105 -14.07 0.01 -12.34
N PRO A 106 -15.42 -0.10 -12.26
CA PRO A 106 -16.17 0.44 -11.13
C PRO A 106 -15.60 -0.02 -9.79
N GLN A 107 -15.71 0.82 -8.77
CA GLN A 107 -15.24 0.52 -7.44
C GLN A 107 -16.41 0.35 -6.46
N HIS A 108 -16.23 -0.51 -5.46
CA HIS A 108 -17.16 -0.73 -4.36
C HIS A 108 -16.40 -0.49 -3.05
N GLU A 109 -16.57 0.69 -2.47
CA GLU A 109 -15.79 1.14 -1.30
C GLU A 109 -14.26 1.06 -1.53
N GLY A 110 -13.81 1.41 -2.75
CA GLY A 110 -12.41 1.32 -3.16
C GLY A 110 -11.95 -0.06 -3.66
N LYS A 111 -12.81 -1.08 -3.59
CA LYS A 111 -12.49 -2.46 -4.01
C LYS A 111 -12.95 -2.77 -5.42
N LEU A 112 -12.27 -3.70 -6.10
CA LEU A 112 -12.74 -4.40 -7.29
C LEU A 112 -13.65 -5.57 -6.91
N CYS A 113 -14.66 -5.81 -7.72
CA CYS A 113 -15.52 -7.01 -7.66
C CYS A 113 -14.98 -8.07 -8.61
N ALA A 114 -14.81 -9.30 -8.15
CA ALA A 114 -14.26 -10.39 -8.97
C ALA A 114 -15.12 -10.72 -10.18
N GLU A 115 -16.44 -10.65 -10.02
CA GLU A 115 -17.41 -10.90 -11.09
C GLU A 115 -17.31 -9.84 -12.20
N GLU A 116 -17.07 -8.58 -11.84
CA GLU A 116 -16.90 -7.49 -12.81
C GLU A 116 -15.56 -7.62 -13.56
N VAL A 117 -14.48 -8.03 -12.87
CA VAL A 117 -13.20 -8.35 -13.50
C VAL A 117 -13.35 -9.51 -14.49
N GLU A 118 -14.04 -10.58 -14.09
CA GLU A 118 -14.29 -11.73 -14.98
C GLU A 118 -15.12 -11.32 -16.20
N ALA A 119 -16.18 -10.54 -16.00
CA ALA A 119 -17.03 -10.04 -17.07
C ALA A 119 -16.25 -9.15 -18.05
N TYR A 120 -15.43 -8.21 -17.55
CA TYR A 120 -14.62 -7.35 -18.39
C TYR A 120 -13.67 -8.15 -19.28
N ILE A 121 -12.96 -9.14 -18.72
CA ILE A 121 -12.04 -9.99 -19.47
C ILE A 121 -12.82 -10.81 -20.52
N ALA A 122 -13.97 -11.37 -20.16
CA ALA A 122 -14.80 -12.15 -21.08
C ALA A 122 -15.36 -11.29 -22.23
N ASP A 123 -15.80 -10.06 -21.93
CA ASP A 123 -16.33 -9.12 -22.92
C ASP A 123 -15.24 -8.64 -23.87
N PHE A 124 -14.03 -8.38 -23.36
CA PHE A 124 -12.87 -8.03 -24.17
C PHE A 124 -12.63 -9.10 -25.26
N TYR A 125 -12.52 -10.38 -24.89
CA TYR A 125 -12.26 -11.46 -25.86
C TYR A 125 -13.46 -11.86 -26.71
N ARG A 126 -14.66 -11.37 -26.41
CA ARG A 126 -15.86 -11.55 -27.24
C ARG A 126 -15.96 -10.50 -28.36
N ASP A 127 -15.30 -9.38 -28.21
CA ASP A 127 -15.27 -8.34 -29.23
C ASP A 127 -14.47 -8.82 -30.45
N GLU A 128 -15.06 -8.75 -31.63
CA GLU A 128 -14.39 -9.19 -32.87
C GLU A 128 -13.17 -8.33 -33.24
N THR A 129 -13.04 -7.14 -32.63
CA THR A 129 -11.96 -6.18 -32.84
C THR A 129 -10.94 -6.14 -31.70
N TYR A 130 -10.98 -7.06 -30.76
CA TYR A 130 -10.12 -7.04 -29.55
C TYR A 130 -8.62 -6.92 -29.86
N GLU A 131 -8.15 -7.42 -31.00
CA GLU A 131 -6.75 -7.31 -31.44
C GLU A 131 -6.29 -5.87 -31.68
N HIS A 132 -7.23 -4.90 -31.82
CA HIS A 132 -6.95 -3.47 -31.93
C HIS A 132 -6.97 -2.74 -30.58
N MET A 133 -7.32 -3.42 -29.50
CA MET A 133 -7.47 -2.83 -28.17
C MET A 133 -6.30 -3.22 -27.25
N VAL A 134 -6.12 -2.44 -26.16
CA VAL A 134 -5.17 -2.80 -25.11
C VAL A 134 -5.72 -3.98 -24.32
N ALA A 135 -4.99 -5.08 -24.32
CA ALA A 135 -5.41 -6.30 -23.65
C ALA A 135 -5.31 -6.19 -22.12
N PRO A 136 -6.28 -6.76 -21.37
CA PRO A 136 -6.16 -6.84 -19.90
C PRO A 136 -5.07 -7.89 -19.55
N GLY A 137 -3.92 -7.41 -19.04
CA GLY A 137 -2.75 -8.24 -18.79
C GLY A 137 -2.50 -8.56 -17.31
N MET A 138 -3.11 -7.80 -16.38
CA MET A 138 -3.01 -8.04 -14.94
C MET A 138 -4.13 -7.34 -14.18
N VAL A 139 -4.32 -7.73 -12.92
CA VAL A 139 -5.19 -7.04 -11.96
C VAL A 139 -4.34 -6.42 -10.86
N TYR A 140 -4.59 -5.14 -10.59
CA TYR A 140 -4.00 -4.37 -9.48
C TYR A 140 -5.07 -4.09 -8.42
N ILE A 141 -4.73 -4.31 -7.16
CA ILE A 141 -5.52 -3.93 -5.99
C ILE A 141 -4.64 -3.28 -4.93
N SER A 142 -5.21 -2.38 -4.12
CA SER A 142 -4.57 -1.87 -2.90
C SER A 142 -5.15 -2.54 -1.66
N HIS A 143 -4.30 -2.92 -0.70
CA HIS A 143 -4.76 -3.48 0.57
C HIS A 143 -3.94 -2.95 1.76
N PRO A 144 -4.55 -2.08 2.64
CA PRO A 144 -5.90 -1.47 2.51
C PRO A 144 -6.10 -0.65 1.25
N THR A 145 -7.36 -0.46 0.85
CA THR A 145 -7.71 0.43 -0.26
C THR A 145 -7.42 1.90 0.09
N GLU A 146 -7.53 2.78 -0.87
CA GLU A 146 -7.39 4.23 -0.70
C GLU A 146 -8.42 4.81 0.29
N TYR A 147 -9.58 4.15 0.45
CA TYR A 147 -10.60 4.47 1.46
C TYR A 147 -10.38 3.79 2.81
N GLY A 148 -9.26 3.07 2.98
CA GLY A 148 -8.95 2.35 4.21
C GLY A 148 -9.84 1.11 4.45
N THR A 149 -10.57 0.65 3.45
CA THR A 149 -11.33 -0.59 3.50
C THR A 149 -10.43 -1.80 3.25
N LEU A 150 -10.90 -2.98 3.61
CA LEU A 150 -10.14 -4.22 3.49
C LEU A 150 -10.85 -5.21 2.57
N TYR A 151 -10.09 -5.91 1.75
CA TYR A 151 -10.57 -7.14 1.14
C TYR A 151 -10.68 -8.21 2.21
N SER A 152 -11.78 -8.95 2.25
CA SER A 152 -11.88 -10.19 3.02
C SER A 152 -11.10 -11.31 2.34
N LEU A 153 -10.82 -12.38 3.07
CA LEU A 153 -10.16 -13.56 2.51
C LEU A 153 -10.94 -14.13 1.32
N SER A 154 -12.28 -14.18 1.44
CA SER A 154 -13.15 -14.67 0.37
C SER A 154 -13.12 -13.78 -0.90
N GLU A 155 -13.07 -12.46 -0.75
CA GLU A 155 -12.93 -11.52 -1.89
C GLU A 155 -11.57 -11.71 -2.58
N LEU A 156 -10.49 -11.82 -1.81
CA LEU A 156 -9.15 -12.09 -2.37
C LEU A 156 -9.07 -13.44 -3.08
N GLU A 157 -9.68 -14.49 -2.52
CA GLU A 157 -9.76 -15.81 -3.15
C GLU A 157 -10.56 -15.78 -4.45
N ALA A 158 -11.63 -14.99 -4.50
CA ALA A 158 -12.42 -14.80 -5.71
C ALA A 158 -11.60 -14.11 -6.82
N LEU A 159 -10.93 -12.99 -6.51
CA LEU A 159 -10.06 -12.29 -7.45
C LEU A 159 -8.91 -13.18 -7.94
N SER A 160 -8.22 -13.85 -7.01
CA SER A 160 -7.12 -14.78 -7.36
C SER A 160 -7.60 -15.90 -8.30
N ARG A 161 -8.80 -16.43 -8.10
CA ARG A 161 -9.39 -17.47 -8.95
C ARG A 161 -9.66 -16.95 -10.36
N VAL A 162 -10.21 -15.73 -10.48
CA VAL A 162 -10.45 -15.08 -11.79
C VAL A 162 -9.13 -14.85 -12.51
N CYS A 163 -8.12 -14.29 -11.83
CA CYS A 163 -6.80 -14.04 -12.41
C CYS A 163 -6.14 -15.34 -12.90
N ARG A 164 -6.17 -16.39 -12.09
CA ARG A 164 -5.63 -17.71 -12.48
C ARG A 164 -6.37 -18.31 -13.67
N LYS A 165 -7.70 -18.20 -13.72
CA LYS A 165 -8.52 -18.69 -14.85
C LYS A 165 -8.17 -17.95 -16.15
N ALA A 166 -7.91 -16.65 -16.07
CA ALA A 166 -7.53 -15.82 -17.21
C ALA A 166 -6.00 -15.89 -17.51
N ASN A 167 -5.22 -16.57 -16.67
CA ASN A 167 -3.75 -16.63 -16.72
C ASN A 167 -3.07 -15.25 -16.70
N ILE A 168 -3.63 -14.31 -15.96
CA ILE A 168 -3.04 -12.98 -15.70
C ILE A 168 -2.66 -12.85 -14.22
N PRO A 169 -1.60 -12.11 -13.87
CA PRO A 169 -1.20 -11.95 -12.49
C PRO A 169 -2.15 -11.06 -11.68
N LEU A 170 -2.28 -11.38 -10.38
CA LEU A 170 -2.84 -10.53 -9.36
C LEU A 170 -1.70 -9.83 -8.61
N TYR A 171 -1.65 -8.50 -8.69
CA TYR A 171 -0.68 -7.65 -7.99
C TYR A 171 -1.34 -6.85 -6.88
N MET A 172 -0.78 -6.89 -5.66
CA MET A 172 -1.30 -6.14 -4.52
C MET A 172 -0.33 -5.04 -4.09
N ASP A 173 -0.81 -3.81 -4.12
CA ASP A 173 -0.20 -2.65 -3.49
C ASP A 173 -0.42 -2.70 -1.98
N GLY A 174 0.66 -2.89 -1.24
CA GLY A 174 0.68 -2.95 0.21
C GLY A 174 1.30 -1.73 0.88
N ALA A 175 1.16 -0.52 0.32
CA ALA A 175 1.74 0.71 0.87
C ALA A 175 1.41 0.92 2.36
N ARG A 176 0.24 0.46 2.79
CA ARG A 176 -0.24 0.51 4.18
C ARG A 176 -0.50 -0.89 4.77
N LEU A 177 0.17 -1.91 4.25
CA LEU A 177 -0.12 -3.31 4.60
C LEU A 177 -0.02 -3.58 6.10
N GLY A 178 0.95 -2.99 6.82
CA GLY A 178 1.06 -3.14 8.27
C GLY A 178 -0.17 -2.66 9.03
N TYR A 179 -0.84 -1.64 8.54
CA TYR A 179 -2.09 -1.14 9.12
C TYR A 179 -3.28 -2.05 8.78
N GLY A 180 -3.33 -2.59 7.56
CA GLY A 180 -4.34 -3.57 7.15
C GLY A 180 -4.27 -4.87 7.95
N LEU A 181 -3.08 -5.42 8.12
CA LEU A 181 -2.85 -6.64 8.90
C LEU A 181 -3.14 -6.47 10.41
N ALA A 182 -3.07 -5.24 10.92
CA ALA A 182 -3.35 -4.90 12.31
C ALA A 182 -4.81 -4.44 12.54
N ALA A 183 -5.60 -4.29 11.49
CA ALA A 183 -6.96 -3.74 11.58
C ALA A 183 -7.92 -4.73 12.26
N PRO A 184 -8.84 -4.23 13.11
CA PRO A 184 -9.86 -5.09 13.69
C PRO A 184 -10.77 -5.69 12.61
N GLY A 185 -11.07 -6.97 12.72
CA GLY A 185 -11.93 -7.70 11.79
C GLY A 185 -11.24 -8.16 10.51
N THR A 186 -9.94 -7.92 10.32
CA THR A 186 -9.19 -8.57 9.23
C THR A 186 -9.17 -10.09 9.40
N ASP A 187 -9.47 -10.81 8.33
CA ASP A 187 -9.37 -12.27 8.24
C ASP A 187 -8.24 -12.71 7.29
N VAL A 188 -7.43 -11.74 6.83
CA VAL A 188 -6.33 -11.94 5.88
C VAL A 188 -5.00 -11.86 6.62
N THR A 189 -4.15 -12.86 6.40
CA THR A 189 -2.78 -12.91 6.90
C THR A 189 -1.77 -12.62 5.78
N LEU A 190 -0.52 -12.34 6.16
CA LEU A 190 0.56 -12.18 5.19
C LEU A 190 0.81 -13.46 4.36
N GLN A 191 0.59 -14.63 4.97
CA GLN A 191 0.66 -15.92 4.31
C GLN A 191 -0.47 -16.11 3.28
N ASP A 192 -1.68 -15.62 3.57
CA ASP A 192 -2.79 -15.65 2.62
C ASP A 192 -2.51 -14.77 1.42
N ILE A 193 -1.98 -13.56 1.64
CA ILE A 193 -1.58 -12.66 0.57
C ILE A 193 -0.53 -13.33 -0.33
N ALA A 194 0.50 -13.94 0.28
CA ALA A 194 1.56 -14.62 -0.45
C ALA A 194 1.09 -15.88 -1.20
N ARG A 195 -0.01 -16.49 -0.76
CA ARG A 195 -0.65 -17.63 -1.45
C ARG A 195 -1.54 -17.20 -2.61
N LEU A 196 -2.16 -16.03 -2.51
CA LEU A 196 -3.22 -15.58 -3.41
C LEU A 196 -2.73 -14.61 -4.50
N CYS A 197 -1.72 -13.79 -4.20
CA CYS A 197 -1.14 -12.83 -5.12
C CYS A 197 0.07 -13.41 -5.84
N ASP A 198 0.26 -13.08 -7.12
CA ASP A 198 1.46 -13.42 -7.89
C ASP A 198 2.64 -12.53 -7.50
N VAL A 199 2.36 -11.26 -7.21
CA VAL A 199 3.31 -10.29 -6.68
C VAL A 199 2.56 -9.38 -5.70
N PHE A 200 3.23 -8.94 -4.66
CA PHE A 200 2.74 -7.88 -3.77
C PHE A 200 3.94 -7.10 -3.20
N TYR A 201 3.69 -5.93 -2.62
CA TYR A 201 4.74 -5.31 -1.84
C TYR A 201 4.30 -4.99 -0.41
N ILE A 202 5.27 -4.99 0.49
CA ILE A 202 5.13 -4.64 1.89
C ILE A 202 5.67 -3.22 2.05
N GLY A 203 4.77 -2.28 2.34
CA GLY A 203 5.12 -0.89 2.50
C GLY A 203 5.94 -0.63 3.75
N GLY A 204 7.13 -0.06 3.59
CA GLY A 204 7.97 0.40 4.70
C GLY A 204 7.84 1.90 4.94
N THR A 205 7.78 2.70 3.89
CA THR A 205 7.78 4.18 3.95
C THR A 205 6.74 4.74 4.93
N LYS A 206 5.54 4.17 4.95
CA LYS A 206 4.45 4.61 5.84
C LYS A 206 4.44 3.89 7.19
N VAL A 207 5.20 2.80 7.33
CA VAL A 207 5.19 1.93 8.52
C VAL A 207 6.59 1.86 9.14
N GLY A 208 7.15 3.02 9.45
CA GLY A 208 8.34 3.16 10.27
C GLY A 208 9.69 3.05 9.57
N ALA A 209 9.76 2.80 8.27
CA ALA A 209 10.98 2.95 7.51
C ALA A 209 11.27 4.43 7.20
N LEU A 210 12.53 4.76 6.95
CA LEU A 210 12.92 6.06 6.43
C LEU A 210 12.46 6.23 4.98
N PHE A 211 12.51 5.16 4.22
CA PHE A 211 12.00 5.00 2.85
C PHE A 211 12.06 3.52 2.46
N GLY A 212 11.28 3.14 1.45
CA GLY A 212 11.40 1.85 0.80
C GLY A 212 10.22 0.91 0.98
N GLU A 213 10.17 0.00 0.01
CA GLU A 213 9.14 -1.00 -0.17
C GLU A 213 9.81 -2.35 -0.44
N ALA A 214 9.25 -3.43 0.10
CA ALA A 214 9.73 -4.79 -0.15
C ALA A 214 8.76 -5.50 -1.11
N VAL A 215 9.15 -5.67 -2.36
CA VAL A 215 8.41 -6.46 -3.35
C VAL A 215 8.64 -7.93 -3.07
N VAL A 216 7.57 -8.69 -2.96
CA VAL A 216 7.56 -10.13 -2.77
C VAL A 216 6.91 -10.79 -3.99
N ALA A 217 7.65 -11.69 -4.62
CA ALA A 217 7.19 -12.51 -5.73
C ALA A 217 7.21 -13.99 -5.30
N PRO A 218 6.10 -14.56 -4.81
CA PRO A 218 6.02 -15.98 -4.45
C PRO A 218 6.40 -16.90 -5.61
N HIS A 219 6.07 -16.48 -6.83
CA HIS A 219 6.34 -17.17 -8.09
C HIS A 219 7.33 -16.34 -8.92
N THR A 220 8.62 -16.56 -8.73
CA THR A 220 9.69 -15.78 -9.39
C THR A 220 9.69 -15.86 -10.91
N GLU A 221 9.12 -16.92 -11.49
CA GLU A 221 8.94 -17.09 -12.93
C GLU A 221 7.98 -16.08 -13.54
N ARG A 222 7.13 -15.45 -12.75
CA ARG A 222 6.24 -14.36 -13.20
C ARG A 222 6.97 -13.01 -13.38
N LEU A 223 8.14 -12.83 -12.74
CA LEU A 223 8.97 -11.63 -12.85
C LEU A 223 10.37 -11.95 -13.40
N PRO A 224 10.49 -12.45 -14.63
CA PRO A 224 11.79 -12.75 -15.22
C PRO A 224 12.62 -11.48 -15.37
N HIS A 225 13.91 -11.55 -15.09
CA HIS A 225 14.83 -10.41 -15.24
C HIS A 225 14.47 -9.16 -14.43
N PHE A 226 13.80 -9.30 -13.28
CA PHE A 226 13.34 -8.16 -12.50
C PHE A 226 14.48 -7.26 -11.99
N PHE A 227 15.66 -7.83 -11.66
CA PHE A 227 16.81 -7.03 -11.23
C PHE A 227 17.27 -5.98 -12.26
N PRO A 228 17.44 -6.28 -13.57
CA PRO A 228 17.67 -5.26 -14.59
C PRO A 228 16.59 -4.19 -14.66
N LEU A 229 15.31 -4.53 -14.50
CA LEU A 229 14.21 -3.58 -14.50
C LEU A 229 14.27 -2.63 -13.30
N ILE A 230 14.55 -3.14 -12.09
CA ILE A 230 14.80 -2.31 -10.91
C ILE A 230 15.90 -1.27 -11.20
N LYS A 231 16.96 -1.69 -11.90
CA LYS A 231 18.05 -0.78 -12.28
C LYS A 231 17.61 0.26 -13.32
N GLN A 232 16.86 -0.13 -14.34
CA GLN A 232 16.36 0.76 -15.39
C GLN A 232 15.42 1.83 -14.82
N HIS A 233 14.56 1.45 -13.87
CA HIS A 233 13.65 2.36 -13.17
C HIS A 233 14.34 3.21 -12.07
N GLY A 234 15.67 3.12 -11.93
CA GLY A 234 16.45 3.90 -10.97
C GLY A 234 16.24 3.49 -9.50
N ALA A 235 15.63 2.33 -9.25
CA ALA A 235 15.32 1.83 -7.91
C ALA A 235 16.48 1.08 -7.25
N LEU A 236 17.51 0.70 -8.00
CA LEU A 236 18.62 -0.10 -7.49
C LEU A 236 19.71 0.79 -6.88
N LEU A 237 19.72 0.91 -5.57
CA LEU A 237 20.70 1.70 -4.83
C LEU A 237 22.06 1.02 -4.78
N ALA A 238 23.14 1.76 -5.05
CA ALA A 238 24.50 1.28 -4.84
C ALA A 238 24.74 0.88 -3.38
N LYS A 239 24.20 1.67 -2.43
CA LYS A 239 24.19 1.36 -0.99
C LYS A 239 22.89 0.64 -0.60
N GLY A 240 22.60 -0.50 -1.26
CA GLY A 240 21.36 -1.28 -1.07
C GLY A 240 21.13 -1.73 0.36
N ARG A 241 22.20 -1.91 1.15
CA ARG A 241 22.13 -2.23 2.58
C ARG A 241 21.25 -1.28 3.38
N LEU A 242 21.07 -0.01 2.94
CA LEU A 242 20.19 0.93 3.62
C LEU A 242 18.73 0.46 3.64
N LEU A 243 18.28 -0.18 2.57
CA LEU A 243 16.96 -0.83 2.53
C LEU A 243 16.97 -2.13 3.34
N GLY A 244 18.02 -2.95 3.19
CA GLY A 244 18.17 -4.20 3.93
C GLY A 244 18.10 -4.02 5.44
N ILE A 245 18.90 -3.08 6.01
CA ILE A 245 18.91 -2.79 7.44
C ILE A 245 17.53 -2.34 7.95
N GLN A 246 16.83 -1.51 7.18
CA GLN A 246 15.49 -1.05 7.56
C GLN A 246 14.51 -2.21 7.65
N PHE A 247 14.41 -3.04 6.60
CA PHE A 247 13.49 -4.17 6.59
C PHE A 247 13.90 -5.30 7.54
N GLU A 248 15.21 -5.54 7.75
CA GLU A 248 15.69 -6.41 8.81
C GLU A 248 15.15 -5.96 10.17
N THR A 249 15.28 -4.68 10.49
CA THR A 249 14.81 -4.10 11.75
C THR A 249 13.29 -4.21 11.87
N LEU A 250 12.55 -3.85 10.83
CA LEU A 250 11.08 -3.89 10.83
C LEU A 250 10.54 -5.31 11.05
N PHE A 251 11.22 -6.33 10.52
CA PHE A 251 10.79 -7.73 10.63
C PHE A 251 11.43 -8.48 11.80
N THR A 252 12.27 -7.81 12.61
CA THR A 252 12.80 -8.34 13.86
C THR A 252 11.80 -8.10 15.01
N ASP A 253 11.57 -9.10 15.85
CA ASP A 253 10.74 -9.04 17.05
C ASP A 253 9.32 -8.49 16.86
N GLY A 254 8.78 -8.60 15.64
CA GLY A 254 7.40 -8.19 15.31
C GLY A 254 7.16 -6.69 15.25
N LEU A 255 8.20 -5.87 15.19
CA LEU A 255 8.12 -4.40 15.22
C LEU A 255 7.15 -3.84 14.16
N TYR A 256 7.16 -4.39 12.94
CA TYR A 256 6.28 -3.96 11.85
C TYR A 256 4.79 -4.01 12.22
N LEU A 257 4.35 -5.12 12.83
CA LEU A 257 2.95 -5.29 13.27
C LEU A 257 2.63 -4.47 14.51
N GLU A 258 3.57 -4.30 15.43
CA GLU A 258 3.35 -3.47 16.63
C GLU A 258 3.13 -2.00 16.25
N MET A 259 3.86 -1.47 15.28
CA MET A 259 3.63 -0.14 14.72
C MET A 259 2.25 -0.04 14.05
N GLY A 260 1.85 -1.09 13.32
CA GLY A 260 0.51 -1.17 12.73
C GLY A 260 -0.60 -1.11 13.80
N LYS A 261 -0.49 -1.92 14.85
CA LYS A 261 -1.43 -1.95 15.97
C LYS A 261 -1.54 -0.62 16.69
N HIS A 262 -0.41 0.06 16.93
CA HIS A 262 -0.38 1.36 17.55
C HIS A 262 -1.18 2.40 16.75
N ALA A 263 -0.89 2.55 15.46
CA ALA A 263 -1.55 3.51 14.59
C ALA A 263 -3.06 3.22 14.47
N VAL A 264 -3.43 1.96 14.24
CA VAL A 264 -4.83 1.54 14.10
C VAL A 264 -5.61 1.78 15.39
N ARG A 265 -5.04 1.44 16.56
CA ARG A 265 -5.68 1.71 17.85
C ARG A 265 -6.02 3.18 18.03
N LEU A 266 -5.09 4.07 17.68
CA LEU A 266 -5.28 5.51 17.77
C LEU A 266 -6.28 6.04 16.74
N ALA A 267 -6.30 5.50 15.54
CA ALA A 267 -7.30 5.83 14.53
C ALA A 267 -8.72 5.43 14.98
N GLN A 268 -8.88 4.24 15.58
CA GLN A 268 -10.17 3.80 16.10
C GLN A 268 -10.63 4.63 17.31
N LYS A 269 -9.70 5.09 18.17
CA LYS A 269 -10.00 6.04 19.24
C LYS A 269 -10.50 7.38 18.66
N LEU A 270 -9.83 7.91 17.64
CA LEU A 270 -10.23 9.14 16.97
C LEU A 270 -11.60 9.00 16.28
N LYS A 271 -11.85 7.88 15.58
CA LYS A 271 -13.16 7.56 14.99
C LYS A 271 -14.27 7.59 16.02
N GLN A 272 -14.06 6.95 17.16
CA GLN A 272 -15.03 6.96 18.27
C GLN A 272 -15.27 8.38 18.78
N GLY A 273 -14.25 9.22 18.87
CA GLY A 273 -14.36 10.63 19.24
C GLY A 273 -15.29 11.38 18.28
N PHE A 274 -15.11 11.25 16.97
CA PHE A 274 -15.99 11.85 15.96
C PHE A 274 -17.45 11.40 16.12
N VAL A 275 -17.66 10.09 16.26
CA VAL A 275 -19.03 9.53 16.40
C VAL A 275 -19.69 10.03 17.69
N GLN A 276 -18.97 10.08 18.83
CA GLN A 276 -19.51 10.60 20.10
C GLN A 276 -19.87 12.08 20.06
N LYS A 277 -19.15 12.85 19.24
CA LYS A 277 -19.44 14.28 19.00
C LYS A 277 -20.55 14.51 17.96
N GLY A 278 -21.10 13.42 17.37
CA GLY A 278 -22.21 13.48 16.44
C GLY A 278 -21.83 13.67 14.97
N TYR A 279 -20.53 13.59 14.63
CA TYR A 279 -20.10 13.67 13.24
C TYR A 279 -20.40 12.37 12.48
N LYS A 280 -20.76 12.52 11.22
CA LYS A 280 -21.05 11.40 10.31
C LYS A 280 -19.77 10.89 9.68
N LEU A 281 -19.56 9.58 9.72
CA LEU A 281 -18.49 8.95 8.94
C LEU A 281 -18.89 8.90 7.47
N HIS A 282 -17.98 9.29 6.59
CA HIS A 282 -18.12 9.08 5.14
C HIS A 282 -17.87 7.61 4.79
N MET A 283 -16.88 7.00 5.45
CA MET A 283 -16.50 5.60 5.29
C MET A 283 -16.19 5.00 6.68
N ASP A 284 -16.64 3.79 6.93
CA ASP A 284 -16.30 3.05 8.15
C ASP A 284 -14.97 2.28 7.97
N SER A 285 -13.87 3.02 8.03
CA SER A 285 -12.55 2.45 7.88
C SER A 285 -12.07 1.78 9.18
N PRO A 286 -11.63 0.52 9.14
CA PRO A 286 -11.00 -0.16 10.26
C PRO A 286 -9.50 0.15 10.40
N THR A 287 -8.90 0.92 9.47
CA THR A 287 -7.45 1.14 9.39
C THR A 287 -7.01 2.46 10.03
N ASN A 288 -5.82 2.93 9.71
CA ASN A 288 -5.25 4.19 10.20
C ASN A 288 -5.82 5.45 9.53
N GLN A 289 -6.60 5.32 8.47
CA GLN A 289 -7.24 6.44 7.77
C GLN A 289 -8.71 6.55 8.19
N GLN A 290 -9.16 7.74 8.58
CA GLN A 290 -10.55 8.00 9.00
C GLN A 290 -11.15 9.08 8.12
N PHE A 291 -12.32 8.81 7.55
CA PHE A 291 -13.02 9.69 6.60
C PHE A 291 -14.32 10.18 7.24
N VAL A 292 -14.42 11.50 7.45
CA VAL A 292 -15.49 12.12 8.21
C VAL A 292 -16.11 13.26 7.41
N CYS A 293 -17.44 13.38 7.40
CA CYS A 293 -18.14 14.55 6.89
C CYS A 293 -18.11 15.64 7.95
N LEU A 294 -17.43 16.76 7.70
CA LEU A 294 -17.37 17.88 8.60
C LEU A 294 -18.11 19.10 8.02
N PRO A 295 -18.91 19.83 8.83
CA PRO A 295 -19.38 21.16 8.46
C PRO A 295 -18.21 22.08 8.12
N ASN A 296 -18.35 22.91 7.09
CA ASN A 296 -17.29 23.80 6.66
C ASN A 296 -16.80 24.76 7.78
N ALA A 297 -17.70 25.18 8.67
CA ALA A 297 -17.35 26.01 9.83
C ALA A 297 -16.42 25.28 10.80
N ASP A 298 -16.61 23.95 11.00
CA ASP A 298 -15.73 23.14 11.84
C ASP A 298 -14.37 22.91 11.17
N ILE A 299 -14.34 22.73 9.85
CA ILE A 299 -13.10 22.66 9.08
C ILE A 299 -12.27 23.93 9.30
N ASP A 300 -12.90 25.11 9.15
CA ASP A 300 -12.20 26.39 9.31
C ASP A 300 -11.71 26.59 10.75
N ARG A 301 -12.49 26.18 11.75
CA ARG A 301 -12.11 26.22 13.18
C ARG A 301 -10.96 25.26 13.49
N LEU A 302 -11.08 24.00 13.05
CA LEU A 302 -10.06 22.97 13.32
C LEU A 302 -8.75 23.24 12.60
N SER A 303 -8.77 23.83 11.40
CA SER A 303 -7.56 24.17 10.62
C SER A 303 -6.64 25.17 11.33
N ALA A 304 -7.13 25.91 12.32
CA ALA A 304 -6.30 26.76 13.18
C ALA A 304 -5.44 25.97 14.18
N HIS A 305 -5.77 24.70 14.43
CA HIS A 305 -5.16 23.85 15.46
C HIS A 305 -4.58 22.54 14.95
N ALA A 306 -5.11 22.02 13.82
CA ALA A 306 -4.73 20.74 13.26
C ALA A 306 -4.61 20.79 11.74
N THR A 307 -3.72 19.96 11.17
CA THR A 307 -3.67 19.66 9.74
C THR A 307 -4.38 18.35 9.46
N PHE A 308 -5.12 18.29 8.35
CA PHE A 308 -5.84 17.14 7.83
C PHE A 308 -6.09 17.36 6.33
N GLU A 309 -6.52 16.35 5.61
CA GLU A 309 -6.71 16.45 4.16
C GLU A 309 -8.18 16.57 3.79
N LEU A 310 -8.51 17.50 2.88
CA LEU A 310 -9.83 17.51 2.23
C LEU A 310 -9.88 16.35 1.22
N TRP A 311 -10.87 15.48 1.35
CA TRP A 311 -11.02 14.33 0.47
C TRP A 311 -11.99 14.67 -0.68
N GLY A 312 -11.43 15.30 -1.70
CA GLY A 312 -12.16 15.85 -2.82
C GLY A 312 -12.43 17.36 -2.72
N PRO A 313 -13.25 17.91 -3.63
CA PRO A 313 -13.56 19.35 -3.63
C PRO A 313 -14.40 19.73 -2.40
N ARG A 314 -14.22 20.97 -1.94
CA ARG A 314 -15.00 21.51 -0.82
C ARG A 314 -16.48 21.60 -1.24
N GLY A 315 -17.37 20.99 -0.44
CA GLY A 315 -18.81 21.04 -0.61
C GLY A 315 -19.39 22.39 -0.19
N GLU A 316 -20.70 22.58 -0.40
CA GLU A 316 -21.39 23.84 -0.04
C GLU A 316 -21.54 24.01 1.47
N GLU A 317 -21.99 22.98 2.20
CA GLU A 317 -22.23 23.02 3.66
C GLU A 317 -21.24 22.14 4.43
N GLU A 318 -20.97 20.94 3.94
CA GLU A 318 -20.06 19.97 4.53
C GLU A 318 -19.06 19.44 3.51
N THR A 319 -17.91 18.98 3.98
CA THR A 319 -16.83 18.42 3.15
C THR A 319 -16.33 17.13 3.78
N VAL A 320 -16.00 16.14 2.95
CA VAL A 320 -15.33 14.93 3.42
C VAL A 320 -13.87 15.27 3.75
N VAL A 321 -13.44 14.88 4.94
CA VAL A 321 -12.09 15.13 5.44
C VAL A 321 -11.46 13.81 5.84
N ARG A 322 -10.20 13.64 5.51
CA ARG A 322 -9.40 12.50 5.93
C ARG A 322 -8.46 12.88 7.06
N PHE A 323 -8.52 12.11 8.15
CA PHE A 323 -7.55 12.12 9.24
C PHE A 323 -6.73 10.84 9.20
N VAL A 324 -5.42 10.93 9.40
CA VAL A 324 -4.52 9.79 9.32
C VAL A 324 -3.68 9.73 10.60
N THR A 325 -3.59 8.54 11.18
CA THR A 325 -2.62 8.24 12.25
C THR A 325 -1.46 7.43 11.68
N SER A 326 -0.31 7.51 12.33
CA SER A 326 0.89 6.77 11.95
C SER A 326 1.48 6.01 13.15
N TRP A 327 2.53 5.27 12.89
CA TRP A 327 3.36 4.63 13.91
C TRP A 327 3.93 5.63 14.94
N ALA A 328 4.07 6.90 14.55
CA ALA A 328 4.62 7.96 15.39
C ALA A 328 3.56 8.83 16.09
N THR A 329 2.29 8.68 15.74
CA THR A 329 1.20 9.46 16.34
C THR A 329 1.15 9.25 17.86
N ARG A 330 1.14 10.35 18.62
CA ARG A 330 1.05 10.31 20.08
C ARG A 330 -0.40 10.26 20.53
N GLU A 331 -0.70 9.48 21.55
CA GLU A 331 -2.06 9.37 22.09
C GLU A 331 -2.58 10.73 22.60
N ALA A 332 -1.70 11.53 23.21
CA ALA A 332 -2.04 12.87 23.66
C ALA A 332 -2.48 13.83 22.53
N ASP A 333 -1.95 13.65 21.30
CA ASP A 333 -2.35 14.45 20.16
C ASP A 333 -3.78 14.05 19.67
N VAL A 334 -4.10 12.75 19.75
CA VAL A 334 -5.45 12.25 19.47
C VAL A 334 -6.45 12.79 20.49
N ASP A 335 -6.10 12.74 21.78
CA ASP A 335 -6.95 13.28 22.85
C ASP A 335 -7.17 14.80 22.67
N ALA A 336 -6.10 15.54 22.38
CA ALA A 336 -6.20 16.97 22.13
C ALA A 336 -7.09 17.30 20.89
N LEU A 337 -7.02 16.49 19.84
CA LEU A 337 -7.92 16.67 18.68
C LEU A 337 -9.38 16.37 19.05
N ILE A 338 -9.65 15.31 19.81
CA ILE A 338 -11.01 14.98 20.26
C ILE A 338 -11.59 16.08 21.17
N ASP A 339 -10.76 16.72 21.99
CA ASP A 339 -11.19 17.84 22.84
C ASP A 339 -11.57 19.07 22.00
N LEU A 340 -10.97 19.25 20.82
CA LEU A 340 -11.29 20.33 19.89
C LEU A 340 -12.54 20.08 19.05
N LEU A 341 -13.04 18.83 18.97
CA LEU A 341 -14.28 18.50 18.26
C LEU A 341 -15.51 19.00 19.06
#